data_8c58d165b85d2ff2795237095413337d
#
_entry.id   8c58d165b85d2ff2795237095413337d
#
_cell.length_a   1.000
_cell.length_b   1.000
_cell.length_c   1.000
_cell.angle_alpha   90.00
_cell.angle_beta   90.00
_cell.angle_gamma   90.00
#
_symmetry.space_group_name_H-M   'P 1'
#
loop_
_entity.id
_entity.type
_entity.pdbx_description
1 polymer ?
#
loop_
_entity_poly.entity_id
_entity_poly.type
_entity_poly.pdbx_seq_one_letter_code
_entity_poly.pdbx_strand_id
1 'polypeptide(L)'
;MDFTNHSNLPKVIERAVVNDPYDSSGSDISTTRLIAPPRIRVLEARNYDHIKEDVSDRIFSLLGQSVHHILERSKLKTDLAERRLYYKDDKITNGWTLSGQFDLLTRQGNLTDFKVTSAWAALDA
;
A
#
# COMPACT_ATOMS: atom_id res chain seq x y z
N MET A 1 11.99 -7.26 -10.14
CA MET A 1 12.44 -6.73 -8.82
C MET A 1 12.98 -7.87 -7.99
N ASP A 2 14.18 -7.73 -7.44
CA ASP A 2 14.83 -8.73 -6.60
C ASP A 2 14.94 -8.22 -5.16
N PHE A 3 14.89 -9.14 -4.19
CA PHE A 3 15.11 -8.83 -2.78
C PHE A 3 16.45 -9.37 -2.29
N THR A 4 17.14 -8.56 -1.50
CA THR A 4 18.34 -8.94 -0.74
C THR A 4 18.02 -9.00 0.74
N ASN A 5 18.83 -9.72 1.52
CA ASN A 5 18.68 -9.82 2.98
C ASN A 5 20.04 -9.62 3.65
N HIS A 6 20.58 -8.40 3.55
CA HIS A 6 21.91 -8.06 4.08
C HIS A 6 21.95 -8.10 5.61
N SER A 7 20.83 -7.86 6.26
CA SER A 7 20.68 -7.88 7.72
C SER A 7 20.48 -9.28 8.30
N ASN A 8 20.50 -10.33 7.47
CA ASN A 8 20.27 -11.72 7.87
C ASN A 8 18.98 -11.91 8.69
N LEU A 9 17.91 -11.24 8.29
CA LEU A 9 16.60 -11.39 8.93
C LEU A 9 16.10 -12.84 8.80
N PRO A 10 15.31 -13.33 9.75
CA PRO A 10 14.74 -14.67 9.69
C PRO A 10 14.00 -14.93 8.38
N LYS A 11 14.13 -16.15 7.85
CA LYS A 11 13.48 -16.55 6.57
C LYS A 11 11.97 -16.34 6.53
N VAL A 12 11.29 -16.38 7.68
CA VAL A 12 9.85 -16.12 7.76
C VAL A 12 9.54 -14.65 7.42
N ILE A 13 10.39 -13.72 7.84
CA ILE A 13 10.25 -12.28 7.53
C ILE A 13 10.55 -12.04 6.05
N GLU A 14 11.63 -12.60 5.54
CA GLU A 14 11.97 -12.53 4.11
C GLU A 14 10.80 -13.02 3.24
N ARG A 15 10.21 -14.17 3.58
CA ARG A 15 9.05 -14.71 2.87
C ARG A 15 7.80 -13.83 2.98
N ALA A 16 7.58 -13.21 4.13
CA ALA A 16 6.44 -12.30 4.33
C ALA A 16 6.56 -11.06 3.44
N VAL A 17 7.78 -10.55 3.25
CA VAL A 17 8.03 -9.41 2.36
C VAL A 17 7.93 -9.81 0.89
N VAL A 18 8.58 -10.91 0.49
CA VAL A 18 8.63 -11.35 -0.92
C VAL A 18 7.25 -11.80 -1.44
N ASN A 19 6.46 -12.43 -0.58
CA ASN A 19 5.13 -12.94 -0.92
C ASN A 19 4.01 -11.97 -0.48
N ASP A 20 4.28 -10.67 -0.44
CA ASP A 20 3.26 -9.66 -0.15
C ASP A 20 2.08 -9.82 -1.13
N PRO A 21 0.86 -10.13 -0.64
CA PRO A 21 -0.30 -10.39 -1.47
C PRO A 21 -0.93 -9.13 -2.05
N TYR A 22 -0.18 -8.02 -2.17
CA TYR A 22 -0.71 -6.79 -2.74
C TYR A 22 -1.25 -7.04 -4.15
N ASP A 23 -2.55 -6.96 -4.29
CA ASP A 23 -3.27 -7.10 -5.54
C ASP A 23 -3.88 -5.76 -5.95
N SER A 24 -3.59 -5.32 -7.17
CA SER A 24 -4.25 -4.15 -7.79
C SER A 24 -5.71 -4.42 -8.12
N SER A 25 -6.17 -5.66 -8.00
CA SER A 25 -7.55 -6.12 -8.18
C SER A 25 -8.18 -5.67 -9.51
N GLY A 26 -7.40 -5.69 -10.59
CA GLY A 26 -7.89 -5.36 -11.93
C GLY A 26 -8.07 -3.88 -12.23
N SER A 27 -7.52 -2.98 -11.41
CA SER A 27 -7.46 -1.56 -11.75
C SER A 27 -6.23 -1.23 -12.62
N ASP A 28 -6.37 -0.24 -13.49
CA ASP A 28 -5.26 0.24 -14.33
C ASP A 28 -4.25 1.04 -13.50
N ILE A 29 -4.72 1.79 -12.50
CA ILE A 29 -3.88 2.59 -11.62
C ILE A 29 -4.51 2.76 -10.24
N SER A 30 -3.69 2.70 -9.18
CA SER A 30 -4.13 3.06 -7.84
C SER A 30 -4.00 4.58 -7.59
N THR A 31 -4.79 5.10 -6.64
CA THR A 31 -4.69 6.50 -6.20
C THR A 31 -3.29 6.86 -5.74
N THR A 32 -2.63 5.98 -4.98
CA THR A 32 -1.25 6.18 -4.52
C THR A 32 -0.26 6.31 -5.69
N ARG A 33 -0.40 5.47 -6.72
CA ARG A 33 0.43 5.59 -7.93
C ARG A 33 0.08 6.80 -8.77
N LEU A 34 -1.18 7.22 -8.78
CA LEU A 34 -1.62 8.40 -9.53
C LEU A 34 -0.98 9.68 -8.99
N ILE A 35 -0.92 9.84 -7.66
CA ILE A 35 -0.33 11.02 -7.01
C ILE A 35 1.20 10.98 -6.96
N ALA A 36 1.83 9.82 -7.17
CA ALA A 36 3.29 9.72 -7.24
C ALA A 36 3.84 10.51 -8.44
N PRO A 37 5.05 11.11 -8.31
CA PRO A 37 5.67 11.86 -9.40
C PRO A 37 5.75 11.02 -10.68
N PRO A 38 5.27 11.51 -11.83
CA PRO A 38 5.20 10.74 -13.08
C PRO A 38 6.56 10.18 -13.52
N ARG A 39 7.64 10.95 -13.28
CA ARG A 39 9.01 10.52 -13.60
C ARG A 39 9.42 9.25 -12.84
N ILE A 40 9.08 9.16 -11.56
CA ILE A 40 9.39 7.98 -10.74
C ILE A 40 8.67 6.76 -11.32
N ARG A 41 7.38 6.87 -11.62
CA ARG A 41 6.59 5.77 -12.19
C ARG A 41 7.16 5.25 -13.51
N VAL A 42 7.60 6.17 -14.39
CA VAL A 42 8.20 5.80 -15.67
C VAL A 42 9.55 5.11 -15.48
N LEU A 43 10.38 5.61 -14.56
CA LEU A 43 11.69 5.02 -14.26
C LEU A 43 11.55 3.63 -13.63
N GLU A 44 10.63 3.46 -12.68
CA GLU A 44 10.31 2.15 -12.08
C GLU A 44 9.86 1.15 -13.14
N ALA A 45 8.91 1.53 -14.02
CA ALA A 45 8.41 0.66 -15.06
C ALA A 45 9.52 0.22 -16.05
N ARG A 46 10.43 1.14 -16.40
CA ARG A 46 11.54 0.84 -17.33
C ARG A 46 12.64 -0.01 -16.72
N ASN A 47 12.83 0.08 -15.42
CA ASN A 47 13.95 -0.57 -14.72
C ASN A 47 13.48 -1.63 -13.73
N TYR A 48 12.24 -2.08 -13.82
CA TYR A 48 11.64 -3.00 -12.84
C TYR A 48 12.51 -4.24 -12.56
N ASP A 49 13.07 -4.84 -13.62
CA ASP A 49 13.91 -6.04 -13.50
C ASP A 49 15.31 -5.75 -12.89
N HIS A 50 15.70 -4.48 -12.80
CA HIS A 50 16.96 -4.04 -12.24
C HIS A 50 16.82 -3.47 -10.82
N ILE A 51 15.59 -3.26 -10.34
CA ILE A 51 15.34 -2.76 -9.00
C ILE A 51 15.66 -3.85 -7.99
N LYS A 52 16.50 -3.51 -7.02
CA LYS A 52 16.84 -4.34 -5.87
C LYS A 52 16.43 -3.62 -4.60
N GLU A 53 15.75 -4.32 -3.71
CA GLU A 53 15.37 -3.81 -2.40
C GLU A 53 15.90 -4.76 -1.32
N ASP A 54 16.24 -4.22 -0.16
CA ASP A 54 16.57 -5.07 0.99
C ASP A 54 15.31 -5.35 1.82
N VAL A 55 15.21 -6.57 2.35
CA VAL A 55 14.07 -6.97 3.17
C VAL A 55 13.88 -6.03 4.36
N SER A 56 14.99 -5.49 4.91
CA SER A 56 14.93 -4.54 6.03
C SER A 56 14.21 -3.24 5.70
N ASP A 57 14.22 -2.81 4.43
CA ASP A 57 13.53 -1.58 3.99
C ASP A 57 12.01 -1.74 4.01
N ARG A 58 11.52 -2.97 4.04
CA ARG A 58 10.10 -3.32 4.05
C ARG A 58 9.52 -3.62 5.44
N ILE A 59 10.32 -3.56 6.50
CA ILE A 59 9.87 -3.89 7.87
C ILE A 59 8.73 -2.97 8.32
N PHE A 60 8.81 -1.67 8.06
CA PHE A 60 7.73 -0.74 8.42
C PHE A 60 6.45 -1.01 7.62
N SER A 61 6.57 -1.42 6.36
CA SER A 61 5.41 -1.84 5.55
C SER A 61 4.75 -3.09 6.15
N LEU A 62 5.53 -4.08 6.56
CA LEU A 62 5.04 -5.30 7.20
C LEU A 62 4.35 -5.00 8.54
N LEU A 63 4.94 -4.12 9.37
CA LEU A 63 4.31 -3.66 10.60
C LEU A 63 3.00 -2.91 10.32
N GLY A 64 2.97 -2.05 9.32
CA GLY A 64 1.77 -1.35 8.88
C GLY A 64 0.65 -2.32 8.53
N GLN A 65 0.92 -3.30 7.68
CA GLN A 65 -0.04 -4.34 7.32
C GLN A 65 -0.57 -5.11 8.54
N SER A 66 0.31 -5.44 9.50
CA SER A 66 -0.08 -6.12 10.74
C SER A 66 -1.05 -5.27 11.57
N VAL A 67 -0.79 -3.97 11.71
CA VAL A 67 -1.68 -3.04 12.42
C VAL A 67 -3.02 -2.92 11.71
N HIS A 68 -3.02 -2.73 10.39
CA HIS A 68 -4.25 -2.65 9.58
C HIS A 68 -5.10 -3.92 9.74
N HIS A 69 -4.49 -5.11 9.70
CA HIS A 69 -5.19 -6.36 9.89
C HIS A 69 -5.82 -6.49 11.30
N ILE A 70 -5.11 -6.03 12.34
CA ILE A 70 -5.65 -6.01 13.72
C ILE A 70 -6.83 -5.04 13.82
N LEU A 71 -6.71 -3.84 13.25
CA LEU A 71 -7.76 -2.82 13.28
C LEU A 71 -8.98 -3.23 12.48
N GLU A 72 -8.79 -3.84 11.31
CA GLU A 72 -9.88 -4.37 10.49
C GLU A 72 -10.76 -5.36 11.26
N ARG A 73 -10.16 -6.34 11.91
CA ARG A 73 -10.91 -7.33 12.70
C ARG A 73 -11.55 -6.76 13.97
N SER A 74 -11.07 -5.59 14.44
CA SER A 74 -11.54 -4.90 15.66
C SER A 74 -12.62 -3.86 15.38
N LYS A 75 -12.98 -3.63 14.10
CA LYS A 75 -14.03 -2.67 13.72
C LYS A 75 -15.39 -3.03 14.28
N LEU A 76 -16.26 -2.03 14.46
CA LEU A 76 -17.65 -2.26 14.77
C LEU A 76 -18.39 -2.91 13.58
N LYS A 77 -19.47 -3.65 13.84
CA LYS A 77 -20.27 -4.29 12.77
C LYS A 77 -20.86 -3.29 11.77
N THR A 78 -21.04 -2.05 12.20
CA THR A 78 -21.60 -0.94 11.40
C THR A 78 -20.57 -0.20 10.57
N ASP A 79 -19.27 -0.46 10.79
CA ASP A 79 -18.18 0.22 10.11
C ASP A 79 -17.71 -0.57 8.89
N LEU A 80 -17.17 0.14 7.91
CA LEU A 80 -16.52 -0.45 6.76
C LEU A 80 -15.00 -0.29 6.92
N ALA A 81 -14.22 -1.35 6.75
CA ALA A 81 -12.78 -1.29 6.82
C ALA A 81 -12.15 -2.00 5.61
N GLU A 82 -10.94 -1.53 5.24
CA GLU A 82 -10.09 -2.12 4.21
C GLU A 82 -10.85 -2.37 2.89
N ARG A 83 -11.75 -1.45 2.53
CA ARG A 83 -12.51 -1.57 1.30
C ARG A 83 -11.85 -0.82 0.15
N ARG A 84 -11.69 -1.54 -0.96
CA ARG A 84 -11.24 -0.96 -2.21
C ARG A 84 -12.42 -0.45 -3.01
N LEU A 85 -12.31 0.79 -3.47
CA LEU A 85 -13.24 1.45 -4.35
C LEU A 85 -12.65 1.54 -5.76
N TYR A 86 -13.52 1.55 -6.76
CA TYR A 86 -13.15 1.67 -8.17
C TYR A 86 -13.91 2.81 -8.80
N TYR A 87 -13.23 3.59 -9.61
CA TYR A 87 -13.82 4.67 -10.40
C TYR A 87 -13.34 4.59 -11.84
N LYS A 88 -14.27 4.67 -12.76
CA LYS A 88 -14.02 4.72 -14.19
C LYS A 88 -14.96 5.73 -14.85
N ASP A 89 -14.41 6.61 -15.68
CA ASP A 89 -15.15 7.57 -16.46
C ASP A 89 -14.41 7.87 -17.77
N ASP A 90 -15.10 7.85 -18.89
CA ASP A 90 -14.45 8.02 -20.20
C ASP A 90 -13.89 9.43 -20.43
N LYS A 91 -14.46 10.44 -19.79
CA LYS A 91 -14.01 11.82 -19.93
C LYS A 91 -12.93 12.21 -18.93
N ILE A 92 -13.05 11.74 -17.67
CA ILE A 92 -12.16 12.12 -16.57
C ILE A 92 -10.94 11.20 -16.50
N THR A 93 -11.16 9.89 -16.59
CA THR A 93 -10.08 8.91 -16.50
C THR A 93 -9.62 8.35 -17.84
N ASN A 94 -10.15 8.89 -18.95
CA ASN A 94 -9.88 8.39 -20.30
C ASN A 94 -10.08 6.87 -20.43
N GLY A 95 -11.14 6.36 -19.78
CA GLY A 95 -11.48 4.93 -19.77
C GLY A 95 -10.65 4.07 -18.81
N TRP A 96 -9.67 4.65 -18.10
CA TRP A 96 -8.90 3.91 -17.10
C TRP A 96 -9.71 3.68 -15.82
N THR A 97 -9.52 2.53 -15.23
CA THR A 97 -10.09 2.19 -13.91
C THR A 97 -9.11 2.62 -12.82
N LEU A 98 -9.48 3.65 -12.07
CA LEU A 98 -8.79 4.10 -10.87
C LEU A 98 -9.27 3.29 -9.67
N SER A 99 -8.37 2.87 -8.79
CA SER A 99 -8.75 2.26 -7.51
C SER A 99 -8.08 2.94 -6.32
N GLY A 100 -8.76 2.89 -5.19
CA GLY A 100 -8.23 3.33 -3.90
C GLY A 100 -8.83 2.49 -2.79
N GLN A 101 -8.03 2.22 -1.77
CA GLN A 101 -8.48 1.51 -0.57
C GLN A 101 -8.43 2.48 0.60
N PHE A 102 -9.50 2.50 1.39
CA PHE A 102 -9.53 3.25 2.64
C PHE A 102 -9.44 2.29 3.83
N ASP A 103 -8.88 2.78 4.92
CA ASP A 103 -8.65 1.96 6.11
C ASP A 103 -9.95 1.76 6.91
N LEU A 104 -10.64 2.85 7.22
CA LEU A 104 -11.88 2.79 8.01
C LEU A 104 -12.86 3.90 7.61
N LEU A 105 -14.11 3.53 7.42
CA LEU A 105 -15.25 4.45 7.30
C LEU A 105 -16.28 4.10 8.37
N THR A 106 -16.49 5.01 9.32
CA THR A 106 -17.48 4.81 10.38
C THR A 106 -18.90 5.03 9.90
N ARG A 107 -19.89 4.51 10.64
CA ARG A 107 -21.31 4.77 10.35
C ARG A 107 -21.67 6.26 10.32
N GLN A 108 -20.97 7.08 11.09
CA GLN A 108 -21.16 8.53 11.13
C GLN A 108 -20.57 9.26 9.92
N GLY A 109 -19.91 8.54 9.02
CA GLY A 109 -19.28 9.11 7.82
C GLY A 109 -17.84 9.62 8.04
N ASN A 110 -17.21 9.31 9.17
CA ASN A 110 -15.82 9.67 9.42
C ASN A 110 -14.89 8.70 8.67
N LEU A 111 -14.07 9.24 7.79
CA LEU A 111 -13.01 8.51 7.11
C LEU A 111 -11.71 8.64 7.91
N THR A 112 -11.09 7.50 8.22
CA THR A 112 -9.86 7.44 9.00
C THR A 112 -8.80 6.67 8.22
N ASP A 113 -7.57 7.17 8.23
CA ASP A 113 -6.40 6.53 7.65
C ASP A 113 -5.38 6.29 8.78
N PHE A 114 -4.85 5.07 8.87
CA PHE A 114 -3.90 4.68 9.89
C PHE A 114 -2.49 4.62 9.32
N LYS A 115 -1.54 5.30 9.96
CA LYS A 115 -0.15 5.32 9.53
C LYS A 115 0.77 4.74 10.59
N VAL A 116 1.59 3.78 10.20
CA VAL A 116 2.70 3.27 10.99
C VAL A 116 3.98 3.85 10.41
N THR A 117 4.66 4.67 11.20
CA THR A 117 5.86 5.38 10.74
C THR A 117 6.89 5.51 11.85
N SER A 118 8.11 5.89 11.51
CA SER A 118 9.13 6.23 12.49
C SER A 118 8.82 7.56 13.19
N ALA A 119 9.34 7.75 14.40
CA ALA A 119 9.20 9.01 15.13
C ALA A 119 9.76 10.21 14.33
N TRP A 120 10.86 10.02 13.61
CA TRP A 120 11.47 11.05 12.76
C TRP A 120 10.56 11.50 11.63
N ALA A 121 9.96 10.54 10.91
CA ALA A 121 9.01 10.87 9.85
C ALA A 121 7.73 11.56 10.36
N ALA A 122 7.34 11.33 11.61
CA ALA A 122 6.22 12.01 12.24
C ALA A 122 6.55 13.45 12.68
N LEU A 123 7.83 13.77 12.93
CA LEU A 123 8.27 15.12 13.31
C LEU A 123 8.46 16.04 12.10
N ASP A 124 8.70 15.47 10.92
CA ASP A 124 8.92 16.20 9.66
C ASP A 124 7.62 16.38 8.84
N ALA A 125 6.49 15.91 9.35
CA ALA A 125 5.17 16.06 8.75
C ALA A 125 4.43 17.26 9.34
#